data_360c9f5f0acf8453b2e7404f8940b79a
#
_entry.id   360c9f5f0acf8453b2e7404f8940b79a
#
_cell.length_a   1.000
_cell.length_b   1.000
_cell.length_c   1.000
_cell.angle_alpha   90.00
_cell.angle_beta   90.00
_cell.angle_gamma   90.00
#
_symmetry.space_group_name_H-M   'P 1'
#
loop_
_entity.id
_entity.type
_entity.pdbx_description
1 polymer ?
#
loop_
_entity_poly.entity_id
_entity_poly.type
_entity_poly.pdbx_seq_one_letter_code
_entity_poly.pdbx_strand_id
1 'polypeptide(L)'
;MRIYIYRGGERLVGKSGVGQAMGHQRESLRRVGIEPTDHWTADTGAVHINTVLPDSAAAAVWARIRGKKVVWYGHSTMEDFRNSFKGSNLLAPLFRRWITFCYGLGDVVITPSEYSRQLLKGYGLRRPVYALSNGVDTDKFSPDSAMREAFRSRYGLREDEKVVISVGHTIARKGLPEFLELARQMPDVRFFWFGWTAPRLVPAAIRQAMEEAPENVTFPGFVEPERLREAYCGADVFAFLSHEETEGIVVLEALACGIPVVVRDIPVYRDWLTDGVHVRKARDTAGFRAAVEGILSGTLPDLTAAGRAVAQARSLEAVGDRLREIYRAAQILPAPTPVPVSAVAPIPAPVPAKRYRL
;
A
#
# COMPACT_ATOMS: atom_id res chain seq x y z
N MET A 1 23.90 -11.98 -4.16
CA MET A 1 22.94 -12.34 -5.21
C MET A 1 22.15 -11.10 -5.59
N ARG A 2 21.98 -10.84 -6.89
CA ARG A 2 21.22 -9.70 -7.39
C ARG A 2 19.84 -10.10 -7.84
N ILE A 3 18.86 -9.24 -7.60
CA ILE A 3 17.49 -9.38 -8.07
C ILE A 3 17.26 -8.34 -9.17
N TYR A 4 16.99 -8.80 -10.37
CA TYR A 4 16.64 -7.91 -11.47
C TYR A 4 15.17 -7.50 -11.36
N ILE A 5 14.90 -6.22 -11.16
CA ILE A 5 13.54 -5.67 -11.16
C ILE A 5 13.24 -5.18 -12.57
N TYR A 6 12.38 -5.94 -13.27
CA TYR A 6 12.00 -5.62 -14.64
C TYR A 6 11.17 -4.33 -14.68
N ARG A 7 11.62 -3.38 -15.51
CA ARG A 7 11.04 -2.02 -15.61
C ARG A 7 9.99 -1.86 -16.71
N GLY A 8 9.57 -2.93 -17.37
CA GLY A 8 8.54 -2.88 -18.41
C GLY A 8 7.26 -2.23 -17.90
N GLY A 9 6.74 -1.28 -18.68
CA GLY A 9 5.55 -0.52 -18.30
C GLY A 9 5.74 0.55 -17.22
N GLU A 10 6.93 0.75 -16.64
CA GLU A 10 7.17 1.73 -15.58
C GLU A 10 6.70 3.15 -15.95
N ARG A 11 6.89 3.56 -17.21
CA ARG A 11 6.39 4.86 -17.70
C ARG A 11 4.87 5.01 -17.63
N LEU A 12 4.14 3.90 -17.70
CA LEU A 12 2.67 3.89 -17.63
C LEU A 12 2.18 3.87 -16.17
N VAL A 13 2.91 3.19 -15.29
CA VAL A 13 2.49 2.97 -13.90
C VAL A 13 3.25 3.80 -12.87
N GLY A 14 4.29 4.54 -13.26
CA GLY A 14 5.18 5.25 -12.35
C GLY A 14 4.49 6.23 -11.39
N LYS A 15 3.39 6.86 -11.84
CA LYS A 15 2.55 7.75 -11.02
C LYS A 15 1.36 7.03 -10.37
N SER A 16 1.45 5.73 -10.17
CA SER A 16 0.40 4.90 -9.55
C SER A 16 0.93 4.16 -8.33
N GLY A 17 0.03 3.51 -7.58
CA GLY A 17 0.41 2.63 -6.46
C GLY A 17 1.36 1.49 -6.86
N VAL A 18 1.31 1.01 -8.12
CA VAL A 18 2.26 0.00 -8.63
C VAL A 18 3.68 0.58 -8.74
N GLY A 19 3.81 1.81 -9.25
CA GLY A 19 5.12 2.48 -9.33
C GLY A 19 5.72 2.71 -7.95
N GLN A 20 4.91 3.12 -6.99
CA GLN A 20 5.32 3.27 -5.59
C GLN A 20 5.74 1.92 -4.98
N ALA A 21 4.95 0.87 -5.18
CA ALA A 21 5.27 -0.48 -4.73
C ALA A 21 6.61 -0.98 -5.28
N MET A 22 6.94 -0.69 -6.55
CA MET A 22 8.25 -1.00 -7.14
C MET A 22 9.39 -0.29 -6.41
N GLY A 23 9.20 0.97 -6.02
CA GLY A 23 10.15 1.73 -5.20
C GLY A 23 10.35 1.08 -3.83
N HIS A 24 9.25 0.73 -3.15
CA HIS A 24 9.27 0.07 -1.85
C HIS A 24 9.96 -1.31 -1.93
N GLN A 25 9.73 -2.10 -2.97
CA GLN A 25 10.41 -3.39 -3.16
C GLN A 25 11.93 -3.22 -3.26
N ARG A 26 12.41 -2.23 -4.01
CA ARG A 26 13.85 -1.94 -4.12
C ARG A 26 14.45 -1.62 -2.77
N GLU A 27 13.78 -0.74 -2.03
CA GLU A 27 14.27 -0.30 -0.74
C GLU A 27 14.20 -1.42 0.30
N SER A 28 13.12 -2.20 0.34
CA SER A 28 12.99 -3.38 1.21
C SER A 28 14.09 -4.41 0.96
N LEU A 29 14.45 -4.66 -0.32
CA LEU A 29 15.55 -5.56 -0.66
C LEU A 29 16.91 -5.04 -0.15
N ARG A 30 17.18 -3.73 -0.34
CA ARG A 30 18.42 -3.11 0.14
C ARG A 30 18.57 -3.20 1.65
N ARG A 31 17.51 -2.90 2.40
CA ARG A 31 17.50 -2.94 3.87
C ARG A 31 17.84 -4.34 4.43
N VAL A 32 17.58 -5.39 3.67
CA VAL A 32 17.91 -6.77 4.07
C VAL A 32 19.14 -7.34 3.36
N GLY A 33 19.97 -6.50 2.73
CA GLY A 33 21.23 -6.88 2.12
C GLY A 33 21.10 -7.65 0.81
N ILE A 34 19.96 -7.53 0.11
CA ILE A 34 19.75 -8.09 -1.23
C ILE A 34 19.85 -6.95 -2.23
N GLU A 35 20.73 -7.06 -3.24
CA GLU A 35 21.00 -6.02 -4.22
C GLU A 35 19.94 -6.02 -5.35
N PRO A 36 19.04 -5.00 -5.43
CA PRO A 36 18.16 -4.82 -6.57
C PRO A 36 18.93 -4.17 -7.74
N THR A 37 18.71 -4.67 -8.96
CA THR A 37 19.30 -4.11 -10.18
C THR A 37 18.23 -3.81 -11.22
N ASP A 38 18.48 -2.79 -12.06
CA ASP A 38 17.60 -2.36 -13.14
C ASP A 38 17.96 -3.00 -14.49
N HIS A 39 19.00 -3.80 -14.53
CA HIS A 39 19.47 -4.48 -15.71
C HIS A 39 19.93 -5.90 -15.39
N TRP A 40 19.90 -6.73 -16.41
CA TRP A 40 20.37 -8.09 -16.31
C TRP A 40 21.89 -8.14 -16.12
N THR A 41 22.33 -8.97 -15.18
CA THR A 41 23.74 -9.24 -14.91
C THR A 41 23.99 -10.74 -14.86
N ALA A 42 25.23 -11.18 -15.00
CA ALA A 42 25.58 -12.61 -14.96
C ALA A 42 25.18 -13.28 -13.64
N ASP A 43 25.26 -12.54 -12.54
CA ASP A 43 24.93 -12.96 -11.16
C ASP A 43 23.45 -12.70 -10.76
N THR A 44 22.61 -12.32 -11.73
CA THR A 44 21.15 -12.24 -11.51
C THR A 44 20.62 -13.59 -11.06
N GLY A 45 20.06 -13.65 -9.85
CA GLY A 45 19.48 -14.88 -9.27
C GLY A 45 18.01 -15.06 -9.60
N ALA A 46 17.24 -13.98 -9.60
CA ALA A 46 15.82 -13.98 -9.95
C ALA A 46 15.40 -12.66 -10.61
N VAL A 47 14.24 -12.69 -11.26
CA VAL A 47 13.61 -11.54 -11.92
C VAL A 47 12.30 -11.22 -11.21
N HIS A 48 12.12 -9.98 -10.80
CA HIS A 48 10.86 -9.43 -10.33
C HIS A 48 10.09 -8.79 -11.48
N ILE A 49 8.81 -9.14 -11.62
CA ILE A 49 7.90 -8.56 -12.60
C ILE A 49 6.69 -7.97 -11.86
N ASN A 50 6.38 -6.71 -12.15
CA ASN A 50 5.37 -5.94 -11.44
C ASN A 50 4.14 -5.57 -12.29
N THR A 51 4.22 -5.73 -13.61
CA THR A 51 3.13 -5.37 -14.53
C THR A 51 2.65 -6.60 -15.29
N VAL A 52 1.44 -6.51 -15.82
CA VAL A 52 0.80 -7.60 -16.61
C VAL A 52 0.73 -7.24 -18.10
N LEU A 53 1.71 -6.50 -18.59
CA LEU A 53 1.82 -6.13 -20.00
C LEU A 53 2.39 -7.30 -20.84
N PRO A 54 2.20 -7.31 -22.16
CA PRO A 54 2.75 -8.36 -23.03
C PRO A 54 4.27 -8.50 -22.95
N ASP A 55 5.00 -7.39 -22.82
CA ASP A 55 6.46 -7.35 -22.64
C ASP A 55 6.89 -7.99 -21.32
N SER A 56 6.08 -7.84 -20.26
CA SER A 56 6.30 -8.49 -18.95
C SER A 56 6.18 -10.02 -19.07
N ALA A 57 5.19 -10.51 -19.83
CA ALA A 57 5.07 -11.93 -20.12
C ALA A 57 6.26 -12.46 -20.93
N ALA A 58 6.71 -11.70 -21.93
CA ALA A 58 7.90 -12.04 -22.72
C ALA A 58 9.16 -12.08 -21.84
N ALA A 59 9.34 -11.10 -20.93
CA ALA A 59 10.45 -11.06 -19.99
C ALA A 59 10.46 -12.27 -19.05
N ALA A 60 9.28 -12.71 -18.55
CA ALA A 60 9.15 -13.92 -17.74
C ALA A 60 9.59 -15.18 -18.50
N VAL A 61 9.10 -15.34 -19.73
CA VAL A 61 9.48 -16.49 -20.59
C VAL A 61 10.98 -16.48 -20.85
N TRP A 62 11.54 -15.32 -21.20
CA TRP A 62 12.97 -15.16 -21.44
C TRP A 62 13.82 -15.52 -20.20
N ALA A 63 13.42 -15.04 -19.01
CA ALA A 63 14.10 -15.36 -17.76
C ALA A 63 14.10 -16.87 -17.49
N ARG A 64 12.97 -17.54 -17.70
CA ARG A 64 12.84 -19.00 -17.55
C ARG A 64 13.71 -19.80 -18.52
N ILE A 65 13.78 -19.40 -19.78
CA ILE A 65 14.69 -20.00 -20.79
C ILE A 65 16.15 -19.90 -20.32
N ARG A 66 16.50 -18.83 -19.61
CA ARG A 66 17.82 -18.61 -19.00
C ARG A 66 18.02 -19.32 -17.67
N GLY A 67 17.09 -20.17 -17.23
CA GLY A 67 17.16 -20.91 -15.97
C GLY A 67 17.02 -20.05 -14.73
N LYS A 68 16.49 -18.82 -14.85
CA LYS A 68 16.31 -17.91 -13.71
C LYS A 68 14.91 -18.00 -13.14
N LYS A 69 14.79 -17.84 -11.82
CA LYS A 69 13.52 -17.80 -11.12
C LYS A 69 12.77 -16.50 -11.44
N VAL A 70 11.46 -16.59 -11.55
CA VAL A 70 10.57 -15.46 -11.79
C VAL A 70 9.68 -15.25 -10.58
N VAL A 71 9.78 -14.08 -9.96
CA VAL A 71 8.88 -13.60 -8.92
C VAL A 71 7.92 -12.62 -9.55
N TRP A 72 6.63 -12.94 -9.55
CA TRP A 72 5.63 -12.03 -10.09
C TRP A 72 4.86 -11.35 -8.97
N TYR A 73 4.87 -10.02 -8.95
CA TYR A 73 4.04 -9.24 -8.05
C TYR A 73 2.64 -9.05 -8.63
N GLY A 74 1.67 -9.66 -7.97
CA GLY A 74 0.26 -9.63 -8.33
C GLY A 74 -0.46 -8.41 -7.80
N HIS A 75 -0.16 -7.23 -8.37
CA HIS A 75 -0.79 -5.96 -8.01
C HIS A 75 -2.21 -5.81 -8.55
N SER A 76 -2.57 -6.57 -9.59
CA SER A 76 -3.85 -6.44 -10.29
C SER A 76 -4.74 -7.65 -10.00
N THR A 77 -6.03 -7.38 -9.75
CA THR A 77 -7.11 -8.36 -9.69
C THR A 77 -8.21 -7.99 -10.68
N MET A 78 -9.10 -8.92 -10.98
CA MET A 78 -10.26 -8.60 -11.81
C MET A 78 -11.18 -7.59 -11.11
N GLU A 79 -11.29 -7.70 -9.81
CA GLU A 79 -12.12 -6.87 -8.94
C GLU A 79 -11.63 -5.41 -8.96
N ASP A 80 -10.31 -5.20 -8.80
CA ASP A 80 -9.70 -3.87 -8.88
C ASP A 80 -9.78 -3.26 -10.31
N PHE A 81 -9.76 -4.10 -11.35
CA PHE A 81 -9.91 -3.66 -12.72
C PHE A 81 -11.33 -3.18 -13.06
N ARG A 82 -12.36 -3.78 -12.43
CA ARG A 82 -13.75 -3.36 -12.60
C ARG A 82 -13.95 -1.92 -12.14
N ASN A 83 -14.87 -1.21 -12.79
CA ASN A 83 -15.22 0.17 -12.47
C ASN A 83 -14.04 1.17 -12.48
N SER A 84 -12.91 0.80 -13.07
CA SER A 84 -11.73 1.67 -13.15
C SER A 84 -11.77 2.61 -14.35
N PHE A 85 -12.35 2.19 -15.48
CA PHE A 85 -12.50 3.02 -16.68
C PHE A 85 -13.65 2.51 -17.56
N LYS A 86 -14.00 3.30 -18.58
CA LYS A 86 -15.11 2.97 -19.50
C LYS A 86 -14.83 1.63 -20.21
N GLY A 87 -15.74 0.68 -20.10
CA GLY A 87 -15.65 -0.66 -20.70
C GLY A 87 -14.90 -1.71 -19.85
N SER A 88 -14.32 -1.33 -18.71
CA SER A 88 -13.58 -2.27 -17.87
C SER A 88 -14.43 -3.46 -17.40
N ASN A 89 -15.72 -3.26 -17.13
CA ASN A 89 -16.61 -4.33 -16.69
C ASN A 89 -16.81 -5.40 -17.76
N LEU A 90 -16.89 -5.00 -19.04
CA LEU A 90 -17.01 -5.93 -20.16
C LEU A 90 -15.72 -6.72 -20.38
N LEU A 91 -14.58 -6.07 -20.20
CA LEU A 91 -13.26 -6.68 -20.40
C LEU A 91 -12.78 -7.48 -19.19
N ALA A 92 -13.40 -7.35 -18.02
CA ALA A 92 -12.95 -7.97 -16.77
C ALA A 92 -12.77 -9.51 -16.85
N PRO A 93 -13.65 -10.31 -17.48
CA PRO A 93 -13.43 -11.75 -17.59
C PRO A 93 -12.21 -12.11 -18.46
N LEU A 94 -11.97 -11.36 -19.53
CA LEU A 94 -10.79 -11.53 -20.38
C LEU A 94 -9.52 -11.11 -19.62
N PHE A 95 -9.57 -9.99 -18.91
CA PHE A 95 -8.49 -9.52 -18.07
C PHE A 95 -8.13 -10.54 -16.99
N ARG A 96 -9.11 -11.15 -16.32
CA ARG A 96 -8.88 -12.25 -15.36
C ARG A 96 -8.09 -13.40 -16.00
N ARG A 97 -8.47 -13.86 -17.20
CA ARG A 97 -7.75 -14.93 -17.92
C ARG A 97 -6.32 -14.51 -18.24
N TRP A 98 -6.14 -13.27 -18.69
CA TRP A 98 -4.83 -12.72 -19.01
C TRP A 98 -3.90 -12.65 -17.81
N ILE A 99 -4.36 -12.08 -16.68
CA ILE A 99 -3.52 -12.00 -15.47
C ILE A 99 -3.23 -13.37 -14.88
N THR A 100 -4.18 -14.31 -14.94
CA THR A 100 -3.95 -15.70 -14.51
C THR A 100 -2.87 -16.37 -15.35
N PHE A 101 -2.84 -16.13 -16.67
CA PHE A 101 -1.77 -16.59 -17.56
C PHE A 101 -0.44 -15.94 -17.17
N CYS A 102 -0.38 -14.62 -17.04
CA CYS A 102 0.82 -13.89 -16.65
C CYS A 102 1.40 -14.42 -15.33
N TYR A 103 0.58 -14.46 -14.28
CA TYR A 103 1.01 -14.94 -12.97
C TYR A 103 1.42 -16.42 -12.98
N GLY A 104 0.82 -17.22 -13.87
CA GLY A 104 1.20 -18.61 -14.10
C GLY A 104 2.62 -18.80 -14.66
N LEU A 105 3.21 -17.77 -15.27
CA LEU A 105 4.59 -17.76 -15.73
C LEU A 105 5.60 -17.57 -14.57
N GLY A 106 5.17 -17.04 -13.42
CA GLY A 106 6.00 -16.93 -12.24
C GLY A 106 6.32 -18.28 -11.61
N ASP A 107 7.47 -18.43 -10.98
CA ASP A 107 7.77 -19.54 -10.08
C ASP A 107 7.08 -19.34 -8.72
N VAL A 108 6.93 -18.07 -8.34
CA VAL A 108 6.20 -17.62 -7.16
C VAL A 108 5.44 -16.34 -7.49
N VAL A 109 4.28 -16.16 -6.89
CA VAL A 109 3.49 -14.92 -6.97
C VAL A 109 3.41 -14.29 -5.59
N ILE A 110 3.65 -12.99 -5.50
CA ILE A 110 3.50 -12.21 -4.29
C ILE A 110 2.39 -11.19 -4.55
N THR A 111 1.45 -11.04 -3.62
CA THR A 111 0.35 -10.08 -3.75
C THR A 111 0.15 -9.33 -2.42
N PRO A 112 -0.36 -8.08 -2.42
CA PRO A 112 -0.21 -7.21 -1.26
C PRO A 112 -0.99 -7.62 -0.01
N SER A 113 -2.07 -8.40 -0.14
CA SER A 113 -2.93 -8.74 0.99
C SER A 113 -3.40 -10.20 0.92
N GLU A 114 -3.89 -10.71 2.05
CA GLU A 114 -4.52 -12.02 2.11
C GLU A 114 -5.79 -12.07 1.24
N TYR A 115 -6.56 -10.99 1.19
CA TYR A 115 -7.71 -10.85 0.31
C TYR A 115 -7.33 -11.05 -1.17
N SER A 116 -6.33 -10.31 -1.67
CA SER A 116 -5.87 -10.47 -3.05
C SER A 116 -5.27 -11.87 -3.30
N ARG A 117 -4.61 -12.48 -2.29
CA ARG A 117 -4.14 -13.87 -2.37
C ARG A 117 -5.29 -14.86 -2.57
N GLN A 118 -6.37 -14.70 -1.84
CA GLN A 118 -7.57 -15.55 -1.97
C GLN A 118 -8.22 -15.38 -3.34
N LEU A 119 -8.34 -14.14 -3.85
CA LEU A 119 -8.84 -13.89 -5.21
C LEU A 119 -8.00 -14.59 -6.27
N LEU A 120 -6.67 -14.44 -6.23
CA LEU A 120 -5.77 -15.07 -7.20
C LEU A 120 -5.84 -16.59 -7.16
N LYS A 121 -5.93 -17.19 -5.98
CA LYS A 121 -6.18 -18.63 -5.82
C LYS A 121 -7.53 -19.03 -6.41
N GLY A 122 -8.59 -18.23 -6.19
CA GLY A 122 -9.92 -18.44 -6.76
C GLY A 122 -9.96 -18.33 -8.29
N TYR A 123 -8.96 -17.72 -8.94
CA TYR A 123 -8.82 -17.73 -10.40
C TYR A 123 -8.23 -19.05 -10.94
N GLY A 124 -7.86 -19.99 -10.05
CA GLY A 124 -7.26 -21.27 -10.44
C GLY A 124 -5.75 -21.22 -10.63
N LEU A 125 -5.08 -20.20 -10.08
CA LEU A 125 -3.63 -20.08 -10.13
C LEU A 125 -2.98 -21.21 -9.31
N ARG A 126 -2.17 -22.06 -9.97
CA ARG A 126 -1.51 -23.24 -9.36
C ARG A 126 -0.14 -22.95 -8.76
N ARG A 127 0.40 -21.75 -8.99
CA ARG A 127 1.70 -21.34 -8.45
C ARG A 127 1.58 -21.00 -6.96
N PRO A 128 2.65 -21.14 -6.16
CA PRO A 128 2.68 -20.63 -4.81
C PRO A 128 2.34 -19.13 -4.80
N VAL A 129 1.35 -18.74 -4.00
CA VAL A 129 0.93 -17.33 -3.84
C VAL A 129 1.13 -16.94 -2.39
N TYR A 130 1.91 -15.89 -2.16
CA TYR A 130 2.18 -15.33 -0.84
C TYR A 130 1.51 -13.95 -0.71
N ALA A 131 0.91 -13.69 0.43
CA ALA A 131 0.50 -12.35 0.82
C ALA A 131 1.70 -11.64 1.48
N LEU A 132 2.05 -10.48 0.96
CA LEU A 132 3.11 -9.64 1.50
C LEU A 132 2.78 -8.18 1.20
N SER A 133 2.65 -7.36 2.24
CA SER A 133 2.41 -5.92 2.11
C SER A 133 3.41 -5.24 1.16
N ASN A 134 2.96 -4.23 0.43
CA ASN A 134 3.87 -3.34 -0.31
C ASN A 134 4.77 -2.53 0.62
N GLY A 135 4.43 -2.46 1.90
CA GLY A 135 5.18 -1.74 2.91
C GLY A 135 4.98 -0.23 2.89
N VAL A 136 5.53 0.41 3.90
CA VAL A 136 5.61 1.86 4.02
C VAL A 136 6.96 2.25 4.60
N ASP A 137 7.54 3.33 4.10
CA ASP A 137 8.76 3.92 4.66
C ASP A 137 8.43 4.71 5.92
N THR A 138 8.52 4.06 7.09
CA THR A 138 8.20 4.66 8.39
C THR A 138 9.23 5.67 8.88
N ASP A 139 10.41 5.73 8.27
CA ASP A 139 11.39 6.78 8.52
C ASP A 139 10.96 8.07 7.83
N LYS A 140 10.46 7.93 6.61
CA LYS A 140 9.93 9.03 5.81
C LYS A 140 8.54 9.48 6.28
N PHE A 141 7.59 8.55 6.37
CA PHE A 141 6.22 8.81 6.82
C PHE A 141 6.15 8.68 8.34
N SER A 142 6.21 9.80 9.03
CA SER A 142 6.13 9.91 10.48
C SER A 142 5.50 11.25 10.85
N PRO A 143 4.91 11.41 12.04
CA PRO A 143 4.40 12.69 12.52
C PRO A 143 5.47 13.76 12.50
N ASP A 144 5.14 14.96 12.00
CA ASP A 144 6.09 16.06 11.83
C ASP A 144 5.36 17.40 11.88
N SER A 145 5.62 18.20 12.92
CA SER A 145 4.98 19.51 13.12
C SER A 145 5.38 20.55 12.06
N ALA A 146 6.62 20.49 11.57
CA ALA A 146 7.06 21.39 10.50
C ALA A 146 6.33 21.10 9.18
N MET A 147 6.05 19.83 8.88
CA MET A 147 5.22 19.45 7.73
C MET A 147 3.77 19.90 7.90
N ARG A 148 3.24 19.84 9.13
CA ARG A 148 1.90 20.39 9.44
C ARG A 148 1.84 21.88 9.15
N GLU A 149 2.79 22.65 9.64
CA GLU A 149 2.87 24.08 9.40
C GLU A 149 3.02 24.41 7.92
N ALA A 150 3.88 23.69 7.20
CA ALA A 150 4.10 23.86 5.77
C ALA A 150 2.82 23.63 4.96
N PHE A 151 2.05 22.57 5.28
CA PHE A 151 0.77 22.29 4.63
C PHE A 151 -0.23 23.40 4.90
N ARG A 152 -0.45 23.77 6.17
CA ARG A 152 -1.46 24.76 6.56
C ARG A 152 -1.13 26.13 5.99
N SER A 153 0.13 26.56 6.04
CA SER A 153 0.59 27.80 5.43
C SER A 153 0.37 27.83 3.92
N ARG A 154 0.68 26.73 3.22
CA ARG A 154 0.52 26.60 1.77
C ARG A 154 -0.90 26.83 1.29
N TYR A 155 -1.87 26.34 2.04
CA TYR A 155 -3.29 26.42 1.67
C TYR A 155 -4.03 27.55 2.42
N GLY A 156 -3.31 28.42 3.15
CA GLY A 156 -3.89 29.52 3.91
C GLY A 156 -4.88 29.08 4.98
N LEU A 157 -4.64 27.92 5.60
CA LEU A 157 -5.51 27.35 6.62
C LEU A 157 -5.21 27.96 7.99
N ARG A 158 -6.25 28.38 8.70
CA ARG A 158 -6.13 28.81 10.09
C ARG A 158 -5.93 27.57 10.99
N GLU A 159 -5.40 27.75 12.17
CA GLU A 159 -5.11 26.65 13.10
C GLU A 159 -6.39 25.92 13.57
N ASP A 160 -7.49 26.64 13.69
CA ASP A 160 -8.80 26.11 14.11
C ASP A 160 -9.58 25.41 12.98
N GLU A 161 -9.23 25.65 11.71
CA GLU A 161 -9.90 25.01 10.58
C GLU A 161 -9.67 23.52 10.56
N LYS A 162 -10.76 22.76 10.41
CA LYS A 162 -10.73 21.30 10.31
C LYS A 162 -10.50 20.87 8.87
N VAL A 163 -9.64 19.87 8.70
CA VAL A 163 -9.19 19.41 7.38
C VAL A 163 -9.34 17.93 7.23
N VAL A 164 -10.04 17.52 6.18
CA VAL A 164 -10.17 16.11 5.75
C VAL A 164 -9.47 15.93 4.42
N ILE A 165 -8.62 14.93 4.31
CA ILE A 165 -7.94 14.61 3.05
C ILE A 165 -8.28 13.20 2.56
N SER A 166 -8.19 13.01 1.25
CA SER A 166 -8.21 11.72 0.57
C SER A 166 -7.15 11.67 -0.52
N VAL A 167 -6.70 10.45 -0.88
CA VAL A 167 -5.67 10.26 -1.89
C VAL A 167 -6.09 9.15 -2.85
N GLY A 168 -6.08 9.42 -4.15
CA GLY A 168 -6.41 8.41 -5.15
C GLY A 168 -6.64 8.98 -6.55
N HIS A 169 -6.75 8.09 -7.52
CA HIS A 169 -7.19 8.47 -8.86
C HIS A 169 -8.59 9.11 -8.82
N THR A 170 -8.85 10.07 -9.69
CA THR A 170 -10.16 10.73 -9.84
C THR A 170 -11.12 9.83 -10.63
N ILE A 171 -11.58 8.75 -10.00
CA ILE A 171 -12.49 7.74 -10.56
C ILE A 171 -13.52 7.31 -9.51
N ALA A 172 -14.68 6.80 -9.96
CA ALA A 172 -15.78 6.40 -9.08
C ALA A 172 -15.34 5.31 -8.07
N ARG A 173 -14.57 4.31 -8.52
CA ARG A 173 -14.10 3.21 -7.65
C ARG A 173 -13.33 3.72 -6.42
N LYS A 174 -12.64 4.85 -6.52
CA LYS A 174 -11.91 5.46 -5.38
C LYS A 174 -12.82 6.24 -4.42
N GLY A 175 -14.13 6.32 -4.70
CA GLY A 175 -15.11 6.97 -3.82
C GLY A 175 -15.14 8.49 -3.93
N LEU A 176 -14.69 9.06 -5.07
CA LEU A 176 -14.71 10.51 -5.26
C LEU A 176 -16.14 11.10 -5.17
N PRO A 177 -17.19 10.50 -5.77
CA PRO A 177 -18.55 11.04 -5.61
C PRO A 177 -19.01 11.12 -4.16
N GLU A 178 -18.72 10.07 -3.37
CA GLU A 178 -19.09 10.02 -1.95
C GLU A 178 -18.26 10.99 -1.10
N PHE A 179 -17.00 11.23 -1.48
CA PHE A 179 -16.16 12.25 -0.85
C PHE A 179 -16.71 13.65 -1.08
N LEU A 180 -17.18 13.96 -2.29
CA LEU A 180 -17.82 15.23 -2.60
C LEU A 180 -19.16 15.41 -1.86
N GLU A 181 -19.93 14.32 -1.75
CA GLU A 181 -21.17 14.33 -0.99
C GLU A 181 -20.91 14.53 0.50
N LEU A 182 -19.88 13.89 1.05
CA LEU A 182 -19.43 14.13 2.43
C LEU A 182 -19.07 15.61 2.65
N ALA A 183 -18.34 16.21 1.72
CA ALA A 183 -17.96 17.61 1.78
C ALA A 183 -19.17 18.56 1.75
N ARG A 184 -20.20 18.27 0.94
CA ARG A 184 -21.46 19.06 0.92
C ARG A 184 -22.17 19.02 2.27
N GLN A 185 -22.13 17.89 2.97
CA GLN A 185 -22.76 17.71 4.27
C GLN A 185 -21.96 18.32 5.43
N MET A 186 -20.72 18.77 5.19
CA MET A 186 -19.81 19.34 6.19
C MET A 186 -19.19 20.67 5.68
N PRO A 187 -19.98 21.73 5.46
CA PRO A 187 -19.52 22.96 4.80
C PRO A 187 -18.43 23.72 5.56
N ASP A 188 -18.36 23.56 6.88
CA ASP A 188 -17.36 24.20 7.76
C ASP A 188 -16.02 23.45 7.81
N VAL A 189 -15.89 22.33 7.12
CA VAL A 189 -14.67 21.48 7.06
C VAL A 189 -14.03 21.65 5.69
N ARG A 190 -12.71 21.78 5.64
CA ARG A 190 -11.95 21.84 4.40
C ARG A 190 -11.61 20.44 3.91
N PHE A 191 -11.86 20.17 2.63
CA PHE A 191 -11.64 18.88 2.01
C PHE A 191 -10.58 19.00 0.92
N PHE A 192 -9.65 18.02 0.87
CA PHE A 192 -8.62 17.95 -0.18
C PHE A 192 -8.58 16.55 -0.78
N TRP A 193 -8.68 16.51 -2.12
CA TRP A 193 -8.48 15.26 -2.86
C TRP A 193 -7.17 15.32 -3.62
N PHE A 194 -6.17 14.54 -3.18
CA PHE A 194 -4.88 14.39 -3.84
C PHE A 194 -4.92 13.25 -4.84
N GLY A 195 -4.31 13.46 -6.00
CA GLY A 195 -4.19 12.50 -7.06
C GLY A 195 -4.73 13.01 -8.38
N TRP A 196 -4.45 12.26 -9.43
CA TRP A 196 -4.75 12.70 -10.78
C TRP A 196 -5.03 11.51 -11.70
N THR A 197 -5.89 11.72 -12.66
CA THR A 197 -6.16 10.80 -13.77
C THR A 197 -6.08 11.58 -15.05
N ALA A 198 -5.47 11.03 -16.09
CA ALA A 198 -5.41 11.69 -17.38
C ALA A 198 -6.82 12.07 -17.86
N PRO A 199 -7.09 13.34 -18.25
CA PRO A 199 -8.45 13.83 -18.53
C PRO A 199 -9.26 12.97 -19.50
N ARG A 200 -8.59 12.35 -20.47
CA ARG A 200 -9.18 11.42 -21.44
C ARG A 200 -9.71 10.11 -20.82
N LEU A 201 -9.20 9.74 -19.63
CA LEU A 201 -9.57 8.51 -18.92
C LEU A 201 -10.60 8.77 -17.83
N VAL A 202 -10.82 10.05 -17.45
CA VAL A 202 -11.83 10.43 -16.45
C VAL A 202 -13.21 10.28 -17.07
N PRO A 203 -14.11 9.45 -16.50
CA PRO A 203 -15.50 9.34 -16.96
C PRO A 203 -16.20 10.71 -16.91
N ALA A 204 -17.11 10.97 -17.86
CA ALA A 204 -17.83 12.25 -17.94
C ALA A 204 -18.56 12.62 -16.64
N ALA A 205 -19.24 11.65 -16.01
CA ALA A 205 -19.91 11.86 -14.72
C ALA A 205 -18.97 12.29 -13.59
N ILE A 206 -17.74 11.76 -13.56
CA ILE A 206 -16.74 12.14 -12.56
C ILE A 206 -16.22 13.55 -12.84
N ARG A 207 -16.01 13.90 -14.11
CA ARG A 207 -15.58 15.25 -14.50
C ARG A 207 -16.64 16.27 -14.10
N GLN A 208 -17.91 16.02 -14.43
CA GLN A 208 -19.02 16.87 -14.03
C GLN A 208 -19.10 17.01 -12.49
N ALA A 209 -18.98 15.92 -11.75
CA ALA A 209 -18.99 15.96 -10.29
C ALA A 209 -17.84 16.81 -9.71
N MET A 210 -16.66 16.82 -10.36
CA MET A 210 -15.54 17.68 -9.96
C MET A 210 -15.79 19.16 -10.32
N GLU A 211 -16.42 19.44 -11.46
CA GLU A 211 -16.80 20.79 -11.88
C GLU A 211 -17.89 21.39 -10.94
N GLU A 212 -18.79 20.53 -10.43
CA GLU A 212 -19.87 20.87 -9.49
C GLU A 212 -19.47 20.65 -8.02
N ALA A 213 -18.16 20.53 -7.73
CA ALA A 213 -17.69 20.30 -6.38
C ALA A 213 -18.02 21.49 -5.46
N PRO A 214 -18.34 21.26 -4.19
CA PRO A 214 -18.60 22.34 -3.25
C PRO A 214 -17.33 23.18 -2.99
N GLU A 215 -17.51 24.46 -2.61
CA GLU A 215 -16.41 25.44 -2.44
C GLU A 215 -15.37 25.02 -1.38
N ASN A 216 -15.76 24.21 -0.42
CA ASN A 216 -14.86 23.68 0.61
C ASN A 216 -13.96 22.53 0.14
N VAL A 217 -14.04 22.11 -1.15
CA VAL A 217 -13.20 21.07 -1.74
C VAL A 217 -12.10 21.66 -2.60
N THR A 218 -10.88 21.20 -2.39
CA THR A 218 -9.69 21.53 -3.18
C THR A 218 -9.12 20.29 -3.84
N PHE A 219 -8.72 20.40 -5.12
CA PHE A 219 -8.07 19.35 -5.91
C PHE A 219 -6.62 19.77 -6.22
N PRO A 220 -5.62 19.45 -5.39
CA PRO A 220 -4.23 19.78 -5.68
C PRO A 220 -3.64 19.01 -6.87
N GLY A 221 -4.34 17.95 -7.33
CA GLY A 221 -3.85 17.07 -8.37
C GLY A 221 -2.80 16.07 -7.88
N PHE A 222 -1.95 15.59 -8.80
CA PHE A 222 -0.79 14.78 -8.42
C PHE A 222 0.26 15.67 -7.78
N VAL A 223 0.74 15.25 -6.62
CA VAL A 223 1.81 15.92 -5.90
C VAL A 223 2.95 14.94 -5.62
N GLU A 224 4.15 15.47 -5.46
CA GLU A 224 5.30 14.65 -5.08
C GLU A 224 5.15 14.09 -3.65
N PRO A 225 5.79 12.97 -3.33
CA PRO A 225 5.64 12.29 -2.03
C PRO A 225 5.84 13.18 -0.81
N GLU A 226 6.76 14.17 -0.88
CA GLU A 226 6.99 15.12 0.22
C GLU A 226 5.77 16.01 0.48
N ARG A 227 5.10 16.46 -0.58
CA ARG A 227 3.88 17.26 -0.48
C ARG A 227 2.71 16.44 0.07
N LEU A 228 2.69 15.15 -0.26
CA LEU A 228 1.67 14.26 0.27
C LEU A 228 1.92 13.99 1.76
N ARG A 229 3.18 13.87 2.17
CA ARG A 229 3.57 13.80 3.58
C ARG A 229 3.15 15.05 4.36
N GLU A 230 3.37 16.26 3.79
CA GLU A 230 2.85 17.52 4.37
C GLU A 230 1.34 17.43 4.61
N ALA A 231 0.58 16.89 3.64
CA ALA A 231 -0.87 16.75 3.74
C ALA A 231 -1.29 15.77 4.84
N TYR A 232 -0.64 14.61 4.95
CA TYR A 232 -0.93 13.66 6.04
C TYR A 232 -0.62 14.24 7.42
N CYS A 233 0.47 15.00 7.56
CA CYS A 233 0.81 15.65 8.83
C CYS A 233 -0.08 16.87 9.13
N GLY A 234 -0.55 17.56 8.09
CA GLY A 234 -1.27 18.84 8.20
C GLY A 234 -2.78 18.74 8.37
N ALA A 235 -3.38 17.63 7.96
CA ALA A 235 -4.80 17.39 8.06
C ALA A 235 -5.19 16.77 9.43
N ASP A 236 -6.48 16.76 9.70
CA ASP A 236 -7.05 16.25 10.95
C ASP A 236 -7.67 14.85 10.78
N VAL A 237 -8.09 14.48 9.55
CA VAL A 237 -8.63 13.15 9.23
C VAL A 237 -8.22 12.74 7.81
N PHE A 238 -7.79 11.51 7.65
CA PHE A 238 -7.67 10.84 6.37
C PHE A 238 -8.91 9.98 6.12
N ALA A 239 -9.73 10.34 5.14
CA ALA A 239 -10.94 9.61 4.75
C ALA A 239 -10.71 8.88 3.43
N PHE A 240 -10.74 7.54 3.45
CA PHE A 240 -10.47 6.71 2.28
C PHE A 240 -11.70 5.90 1.87
N LEU A 241 -12.44 6.43 0.90
CA LEU A 241 -13.76 5.95 0.50
C LEU A 241 -13.72 4.90 -0.62
N SER A 242 -12.55 4.33 -0.93
CA SER A 242 -12.39 3.37 -2.03
C SER A 242 -13.27 2.14 -1.87
N HIS A 243 -13.91 1.72 -2.97
CA HIS A 243 -14.79 0.55 -3.00
C HIS A 243 -14.03 -0.77 -3.20
N GLU A 244 -12.83 -0.72 -3.76
CA GLU A 244 -12.01 -1.89 -4.01
C GLU A 244 -10.53 -1.53 -3.99
N GLU A 245 -9.72 -2.34 -3.31
CA GLU A 245 -8.27 -2.21 -3.19
C GLU A 245 -7.60 -3.58 -3.17
N THR A 246 -6.34 -3.60 -3.56
CA THR A 246 -5.48 -4.76 -3.32
C THR A 246 -4.73 -4.66 -1.98
N GLU A 247 -4.52 -3.43 -1.46
CA GLU A 247 -4.02 -3.12 -0.12
C GLU A 247 -4.39 -1.71 0.32
N GLY A 248 -3.96 -0.68 -0.45
CA GLY A 248 -4.09 0.73 -0.11
C GLY A 248 -2.83 1.28 0.58
N ILE A 249 -1.72 1.43 -0.16
CA ILE A 249 -0.45 1.98 0.36
C ILE A 249 -0.68 3.33 1.05
N VAL A 250 -1.54 4.18 0.50
CA VAL A 250 -1.89 5.49 1.07
C VAL A 250 -2.52 5.41 2.47
N VAL A 251 -3.18 4.29 2.80
CA VAL A 251 -3.67 4.03 4.17
C VAL A 251 -2.51 3.76 5.11
N LEU A 252 -1.51 2.99 4.67
CA LEU A 252 -0.29 2.74 5.45
C LEU A 252 0.49 4.03 5.70
N GLU A 253 0.59 4.92 4.69
CA GLU A 253 1.23 6.23 4.80
C GLU A 253 0.52 7.12 5.82
N ALA A 254 -0.82 7.20 5.73
CA ALA A 254 -1.63 7.95 6.69
C ALA A 254 -1.45 7.42 8.12
N LEU A 255 -1.53 6.10 8.32
CA LEU A 255 -1.29 5.47 9.61
C LEU A 255 0.12 5.75 10.15
N ALA A 256 1.14 5.70 9.30
CA ALA A 256 2.53 5.98 9.67
C ALA A 256 2.71 7.44 10.11
N CYS A 257 2.06 8.39 9.43
CA CYS A 257 2.05 9.81 9.82
C CYS A 257 1.23 10.09 11.09
N GLY A 258 0.48 9.12 11.60
CA GLY A 258 -0.30 9.27 12.85
C GLY A 258 -1.53 10.15 12.70
N ILE A 259 -2.08 10.29 11.50
CA ILE A 259 -3.37 10.95 11.28
C ILE A 259 -4.51 9.96 11.59
N PRO A 260 -5.62 10.39 12.21
CA PRO A 260 -6.82 9.57 12.34
C PRO A 260 -7.36 9.11 10.98
N VAL A 261 -7.67 7.83 10.85
CA VAL A 261 -8.04 7.21 9.57
C VAL A 261 -9.47 6.67 9.61
N VAL A 262 -10.25 7.03 8.59
CA VAL A 262 -11.57 6.43 8.31
C VAL A 262 -11.49 5.74 6.95
N VAL A 263 -11.75 4.43 6.90
CA VAL A 263 -11.75 3.65 5.66
C VAL A 263 -13.12 3.06 5.37
N ARG A 264 -13.40 2.76 4.10
CA ARG A 264 -14.59 1.95 3.77
C ARG A 264 -14.42 0.53 4.32
N ASP A 265 -15.51 -0.03 4.89
CA ASP A 265 -15.56 -1.42 5.34
C ASP A 265 -15.58 -2.38 4.13
N ILE A 266 -14.41 -2.66 3.58
CA ILE A 266 -14.21 -3.56 2.44
C ILE A 266 -13.33 -4.76 2.80
N PRO A 267 -13.44 -5.87 2.04
CA PRO A 267 -12.77 -7.13 2.38
C PRO A 267 -11.27 -7.04 2.59
N VAL A 268 -10.57 -6.19 1.84
CA VAL A 268 -9.10 -6.04 1.92
C VAL A 268 -8.60 -5.65 3.31
N TYR A 269 -9.42 -4.95 4.10
CA TYR A 269 -9.05 -4.47 5.44
C TYR A 269 -9.41 -5.42 6.58
N ARG A 270 -10.04 -6.58 6.30
CA ARG A 270 -10.52 -7.48 7.36
C ARG A 270 -9.39 -8.09 8.18
N ASP A 271 -8.31 -8.44 7.51
CA ASP A 271 -7.22 -9.20 8.14
C ASP A 271 -6.18 -8.34 8.86
N TRP A 272 -6.21 -7.01 8.68
CA TRP A 272 -5.15 -6.16 9.19
C TRP A 272 -5.59 -4.82 9.79
N LEU A 273 -6.84 -4.39 9.58
CA LEU A 273 -7.42 -3.23 10.24
C LEU A 273 -8.68 -3.65 10.99
N THR A 274 -8.73 -3.34 12.27
CA THR A 274 -9.89 -3.57 13.13
C THR A 274 -10.58 -2.24 13.41
N ASP A 275 -11.90 -2.20 13.16
CA ASP A 275 -12.73 -1.03 13.49
C ASP A 275 -12.70 -0.72 14.99
N GLY A 276 -12.59 0.55 15.32
CA GLY A 276 -12.53 1.00 16.73
C GLY A 276 -11.23 0.67 17.46
N VAL A 277 -10.25 0.05 16.79
CA VAL A 277 -8.93 -0.26 17.36
C VAL A 277 -7.81 0.44 16.58
N HIS A 278 -7.76 0.23 15.27
CA HIS A 278 -6.70 0.79 14.41
C HIS A 278 -7.19 1.99 13.60
N VAL A 279 -8.45 1.92 13.16
CA VAL A 279 -9.12 2.88 12.27
C VAL A 279 -10.61 2.93 12.60
N ARG A 280 -11.34 3.87 12.00
CA ARG A 280 -12.79 3.79 11.89
C ARG A 280 -13.16 3.20 10.54
N LYS A 281 -14.17 2.32 10.53
CA LYS A 281 -14.72 1.75 9.30
C LYS A 281 -16.14 2.25 9.07
N ALA A 282 -16.43 2.64 7.83
CA ALA A 282 -17.76 3.09 7.43
C ALA A 282 -18.20 2.39 6.15
N ARG A 283 -19.51 2.18 5.96
CA ARG A 283 -20.07 1.50 4.78
C ARG A 283 -20.62 2.46 3.76
N ASP A 284 -21.09 3.62 4.20
CA ASP A 284 -21.76 4.64 3.42
C ASP A 284 -21.36 6.05 3.86
N THR A 285 -21.82 7.07 3.15
CA THR A 285 -21.50 8.47 3.42
C THR A 285 -21.95 8.90 4.82
N ALA A 286 -23.08 8.41 5.31
CA ALA A 286 -23.58 8.74 6.65
C ALA A 286 -22.66 8.20 7.75
N GLY A 287 -22.17 6.96 7.59
CA GLY A 287 -21.17 6.37 8.50
C GLY A 287 -19.82 7.11 8.44
N PHE A 288 -19.37 7.51 7.25
CA PHE A 288 -18.17 8.35 7.10
C PHE A 288 -18.34 9.68 7.82
N ARG A 289 -19.50 10.35 7.61
CA ARG A 289 -19.80 11.61 8.29
C ARG A 289 -19.77 11.46 9.81
N ALA A 290 -20.46 10.49 10.35
CA ALA A 290 -20.50 10.25 11.80
C ALA A 290 -19.09 9.98 12.38
N ALA A 291 -18.26 9.18 11.68
CA ALA A 291 -16.90 8.90 12.09
C ALA A 291 -16.01 10.16 12.05
N VAL A 292 -16.08 10.93 10.97
CA VAL A 292 -15.32 12.18 10.81
C VAL A 292 -15.74 13.22 11.86
N GLU A 293 -17.05 13.47 12.04
CA GLU A 293 -17.57 14.39 13.06
C GLU A 293 -17.13 13.97 14.47
N GLY A 294 -17.20 12.68 14.79
CA GLY A 294 -16.80 12.16 16.08
C GLY A 294 -15.29 12.28 16.35
N ILE A 295 -14.45 12.15 15.31
CA ILE A 295 -13.01 12.39 15.43
C ILE A 295 -12.74 13.90 15.61
N LEU A 296 -13.32 14.75 14.76
CA LEU A 296 -13.08 16.20 14.79
C LEU A 296 -13.59 16.88 16.08
N SER A 297 -14.65 16.35 16.68
CA SER A 297 -15.20 16.84 17.95
C SER A 297 -14.53 16.22 19.19
N GLY A 298 -13.66 15.22 19.01
CA GLY A 298 -13.01 14.50 20.11
C GLY A 298 -13.96 13.59 20.90
N THR A 299 -15.16 13.29 20.40
CA THR A 299 -16.11 12.36 21.06
C THR A 299 -15.76 10.90 20.84
N LEU A 300 -14.97 10.58 19.79
CA LEU A 300 -14.44 9.24 19.57
C LEU A 300 -13.01 9.13 20.11
N PRO A 301 -12.62 7.95 20.65
CA PRO A 301 -11.25 7.68 21.10
C PRO A 301 -10.24 7.88 19.99
N ASP A 302 -9.05 8.39 20.34
CA ASP A 302 -7.89 8.44 19.48
C ASP A 302 -7.33 7.02 19.24
N LEU A 303 -7.16 6.65 17.97
CA LEU A 303 -6.66 5.35 17.53
C LEU A 303 -5.28 5.45 16.85
N THR A 304 -4.71 6.63 16.80
CA THR A 304 -3.50 6.92 15.98
C THR A 304 -2.30 6.09 16.43
N ALA A 305 -2.11 5.87 17.74
CA ALA A 305 -1.02 5.06 18.27
C ALA A 305 -1.12 3.59 17.80
N ALA A 306 -2.31 2.99 17.89
CA ALA A 306 -2.55 1.62 17.40
C ALA A 306 -2.44 1.53 15.88
N GLY A 307 -2.95 2.52 15.15
CA GLY A 307 -2.79 2.64 13.71
C GLY A 307 -1.33 2.70 13.27
N ARG A 308 -0.51 3.51 13.96
CA ARG A 308 0.94 3.59 13.70
C ARG A 308 1.65 2.24 13.95
N ALA A 309 1.26 1.50 14.98
CA ALA A 309 1.83 0.17 15.22
C ALA A 309 1.56 -0.80 14.05
N VAL A 310 0.38 -0.71 13.40
CA VAL A 310 0.07 -1.46 12.18
C VAL A 310 0.99 -1.08 11.03
N ALA A 311 1.26 0.21 10.81
CA ALA A 311 2.19 0.69 9.79
C ALA A 311 3.63 0.25 10.09
N GLN A 312 4.06 0.33 11.35
CA GLN A 312 5.39 -0.10 11.78
C GLN A 312 5.63 -1.59 11.54
N ALA A 313 4.64 -2.44 11.79
CA ALA A 313 4.70 -3.87 11.49
C ALA A 313 4.75 -4.18 9.97
N ARG A 314 4.55 -3.17 9.13
CA ARG A 314 4.64 -3.20 7.65
C ARG A 314 5.68 -2.22 7.13
N SER A 315 6.66 -1.88 7.94
CA SER A 315 7.81 -1.08 7.50
C SER A 315 8.55 -1.77 6.35
N LEU A 316 9.29 -1.01 5.55
CA LEU A 316 10.08 -1.57 4.44
C LEU A 316 11.09 -2.63 4.93
N GLU A 317 11.60 -2.50 6.14
CA GLU A 317 12.47 -3.50 6.76
C GLU A 317 11.72 -4.80 7.06
N ALA A 318 10.56 -4.73 7.74
CA ALA A 318 9.73 -5.89 8.04
C ALA A 318 9.29 -6.62 6.78
N VAL A 319 8.92 -5.87 5.73
CA VAL A 319 8.61 -6.42 4.40
C VAL A 319 9.82 -7.09 3.77
N GLY A 320 11.01 -6.50 3.87
CA GLY A 320 12.25 -7.06 3.37
C GLY A 320 12.61 -8.38 4.05
N ASP A 321 12.47 -8.47 5.36
CA ASP A 321 12.70 -9.70 6.12
C ASP A 321 11.74 -10.81 5.68
N ARG A 322 10.46 -10.50 5.55
CA ARG A 322 9.47 -11.46 5.07
C ARG A 322 9.71 -11.88 3.63
N LEU A 323 10.14 -10.96 2.78
CA LEU A 323 10.51 -11.26 1.40
C LEU A 323 11.70 -12.23 1.33
N ARG A 324 12.69 -12.04 2.20
CA ARG A 324 13.84 -12.95 2.33
C ARG A 324 13.42 -14.37 2.72
N GLU A 325 12.43 -14.51 3.62
CA GLU A 325 11.84 -15.82 3.97
C GLU A 325 11.13 -16.47 2.77
N ILE A 326 10.31 -15.70 2.04
CA ILE A 326 9.64 -16.17 0.83
C ILE A 326 10.66 -16.63 -0.21
N TYR A 327 11.75 -15.91 -0.40
CA TYR A 327 12.81 -16.29 -1.33
C TYR A 327 13.52 -17.59 -0.93
N ARG A 328 13.73 -17.82 0.36
CA ARG A 328 14.27 -19.10 0.85
C ARG A 328 13.28 -20.25 0.59
N ALA A 329 12.02 -20.06 0.92
CA ALA A 329 10.97 -21.05 0.68
C ALA A 329 10.80 -21.37 -0.82
N ALA A 330 10.99 -20.37 -1.70
CA ALA A 330 10.94 -20.51 -3.16
C ALA A 330 12.27 -21.00 -3.77
N GLN A 331 13.27 -21.33 -2.96
CA GLN A 331 14.62 -21.72 -3.41
C GLN A 331 15.28 -20.69 -4.35
N ILE A 332 15.01 -19.43 -4.11
CA ILE A 332 15.67 -18.30 -4.76
C ILE A 332 16.93 -17.91 -3.99
N LEU A 333 16.86 -17.93 -2.66
CA LEU A 333 18.01 -17.79 -1.76
C LEU A 333 18.41 -19.13 -1.17
N PRO A 334 19.72 -19.34 -0.87
CA PRO A 334 20.17 -20.51 -0.13
C PRO A 334 19.54 -20.54 1.26
N ALA A 335 19.43 -21.75 1.82
CA ALA A 335 19.07 -21.92 3.22
C ALA A 335 20.09 -21.16 4.12
N PRO A 336 19.68 -20.64 5.29
CA PRO A 336 20.60 -20.04 6.21
C PRO A 336 21.66 -21.07 6.60
N THR A 337 22.93 -20.67 6.58
CA THR A 337 24.02 -21.52 7.09
C THR A 337 23.73 -21.79 8.57
N PRO A 338 23.73 -23.07 9.02
CA PRO A 338 23.57 -23.34 10.44
C PRO A 338 24.67 -22.63 11.22
N VAL A 339 24.30 -21.84 12.22
CA VAL A 339 25.29 -21.28 13.14
C VAL A 339 25.88 -22.46 13.91
N PRO A 340 27.21 -22.67 13.91
CA PRO A 340 27.81 -23.75 14.68
C PRO A 340 27.41 -23.60 16.14
N VAL A 341 26.91 -24.68 16.76
CA VAL A 341 26.47 -24.71 18.17
C VAL A 341 27.63 -24.39 19.15
N SER A 342 28.87 -24.38 18.69
CA SER A 342 30.07 -24.06 19.47
C SER A 342 30.22 -22.59 19.89
N ALA A 343 29.30 -21.68 19.51
CA ALA A 343 29.35 -20.27 19.91
C ALA A 343 28.49 -19.94 21.15
N VAL A 344 27.81 -20.91 21.73
CA VAL A 344 27.12 -20.68 23.00
C VAL A 344 28.13 -20.95 24.12
N ALA A 345 28.68 -19.90 24.72
CA ALA A 345 29.51 -20.02 25.90
C ALA A 345 28.74 -20.81 27.00
N PRO A 346 29.39 -21.75 27.69
CA PRO A 346 28.72 -22.53 28.73
C PRO A 346 28.18 -21.58 29.80
N ILE A 347 26.92 -21.79 30.18
CA ILE A 347 26.27 -21.05 31.30
C ILE A 347 27.14 -21.27 32.53
N PRO A 348 27.65 -20.20 33.20
CA PRO A 348 28.43 -20.36 34.39
C PRO A 348 27.62 -21.09 35.47
N ALA A 349 28.23 -22.08 36.12
CA ALA A 349 27.61 -22.85 37.17
C ALA A 349 27.11 -21.93 38.29
N PRO A 350 25.95 -22.24 38.92
CA PRO A 350 25.42 -21.42 40.01
C PRO A 350 26.39 -21.37 41.18
N VAL A 351 26.70 -20.15 41.64
CA VAL A 351 27.57 -19.92 42.80
C VAL A 351 26.84 -20.50 44.04
N PRO A 352 27.53 -21.36 44.86
CA PRO A 352 26.92 -21.94 46.02
C PRO A 352 26.57 -20.86 47.07
N ALA A 353 25.33 -20.89 47.56
CA ALA A 353 24.84 -19.97 48.55
C ALA A 353 25.65 -20.08 49.86
N LYS A 354 26.26 -18.98 50.31
CA LYS A 354 26.85 -18.90 51.64
C LYS A 354 25.77 -19.12 52.70
N ARG A 355 25.92 -20.24 53.49
CA ARG A 355 25.14 -20.44 54.69
C ARG A 355 25.63 -19.45 55.75
N TYR A 356 24.80 -18.48 56.05
CA TYR A 356 24.96 -17.72 57.32
C TYR A 356 24.45 -18.62 58.46
N ARG A 357 25.33 -18.92 59.44
CA ARG A 357 24.92 -19.47 60.73
C ARG A 357 24.43 -18.30 61.60
N LEU A 358 23.27 -18.47 62.20
CA LEU A 358 22.77 -17.68 63.32
C LEU A 358 23.59 -17.93 64.56
#